data_b9c6e96852d34810270268a3df15f709
#
_entry.id   b9c6e96852d34810270268a3df15f709
#
_cell.length_a   1.000
_cell.length_b   1.000
_cell.length_c   1.000
_cell.angle_alpha   90.00
_cell.angle_beta   90.00
_cell.angle_gamma   90.00
#
_symmetry.space_group_name_H-M   'P 1'
#
loop_
_entity.id
_entity.type
_entity.pdbx_description
1 polymer ?
#
loop_
_entity_poly.entity_id
_entity_poly.type
_entity_poly.pdbx_seq_one_letter_code
_entity_poly.pdbx_strand_id
1 'polypeptide(L)'
;MINIVRIFLLIIALGVLSLAGFYFYKVQNNKIETGKIKAKIMGKGIDLEIENFKMTHEEKGTKEWILNAVLAQVNNQENVTNLKGVEMIIPKGENQPYVITAESGTYQNTSKDVDLVGHVKLTGDAQSLAKRFHTKKAKPTDTSLSQEKK
;
A
#
# COMPACT_ATOMS: atom_id res chain seq x y z
N MET A 1 -7.55 43.49 -42.40
CA MET A 1 -7.88 42.11 -42.01
C MET A 1 -6.75 41.41 -41.28
N ILE A 2 -5.47 41.58 -41.60
CA ILE A 2 -4.33 40.91 -40.98
C ILE A 2 -4.18 41.19 -39.48
N ASN A 3 -4.57 42.35 -38.99
CA ASN A 3 -4.45 42.69 -37.56
C ASN A 3 -5.47 41.95 -36.66
N ILE A 4 -6.66 41.66 -37.17
CA ILE A 4 -7.72 40.94 -36.42
C ILE A 4 -7.27 39.48 -36.19
N VAL A 5 -6.70 38.83 -37.20
CA VAL A 5 -6.19 37.48 -37.12
C VAL A 5 -5.03 37.39 -36.11
N ARG A 6 -4.12 38.38 -36.08
CA ARG A 6 -3.03 38.43 -35.14
C ARG A 6 -3.53 38.60 -33.69
N ILE A 7 -4.50 39.44 -33.45
CA ILE A 7 -5.12 39.63 -32.13
C ILE A 7 -5.82 38.35 -31.67
N PHE A 8 -6.52 37.68 -32.57
CA PHE A 8 -7.18 36.41 -32.26
C PHE A 8 -6.20 35.30 -31.91
N LEU A 9 -5.08 35.18 -32.63
CA LEU A 9 -4.00 34.25 -32.34
C LEU A 9 -3.32 34.54 -30.98
N LEU A 10 -3.13 35.83 -30.65
CA LEU A 10 -2.59 36.22 -29.36
C LEU A 10 -3.50 35.84 -28.19
N ILE A 11 -4.81 36.00 -28.34
CA ILE A 11 -5.81 35.62 -27.31
C ILE A 11 -5.79 34.11 -27.09
N ILE A 12 -5.71 33.31 -28.16
CA ILE A 12 -5.62 31.84 -28.06
C ILE A 12 -4.31 31.45 -27.39
N ALA A 13 -3.18 32.03 -27.78
CA ALA A 13 -1.88 31.72 -27.15
C ALA A 13 -1.86 32.06 -25.66
N LEU A 14 -2.46 33.21 -25.28
CA LEU A 14 -2.58 33.60 -23.88
C LEU A 14 -3.49 32.65 -23.09
N GLY A 15 -4.56 32.16 -23.69
CA GLY A 15 -5.50 31.19 -23.11
C GLY A 15 -4.80 29.84 -22.85
N VAL A 16 -4.02 29.35 -23.81
CA VAL A 16 -3.26 28.09 -23.66
C VAL A 16 -2.20 28.21 -22.57
N LEU A 17 -1.47 29.34 -22.53
CA LEU A 17 -0.48 29.60 -21.48
C LEU A 17 -1.10 29.69 -20.08
N SER A 18 -2.28 30.30 -19.97
CA SER A 18 -3.02 30.40 -18.71
C SER A 18 -3.49 29.01 -18.22
N LEU A 19 -4.01 28.18 -19.13
CA LEU A 19 -4.40 26.80 -18.80
C LEU A 19 -3.20 25.94 -18.41
N ALA A 20 -2.10 26.05 -19.11
CA ALA A 20 -0.85 25.35 -18.79
C ALA A 20 -0.32 25.76 -17.41
N GLY A 21 -0.29 27.06 -17.11
CA GLY A 21 0.11 27.59 -15.81
C GLY A 21 -0.79 27.11 -14.66
N PHE A 22 -2.11 27.07 -14.88
CA PHE A 22 -3.06 26.54 -13.91
C PHE A 22 -2.87 25.05 -13.66
N TYR A 23 -2.60 24.28 -14.72
CA TYR A 23 -2.33 22.84 -14.61
C TYR A 23 -1.03 22.58 -13.86
N PHE A 24 0.02 23.35 -14.15
CA PHE A 24 1.31 23.28 -13.44
C PHE A 24 1.15 23.65 -11.96
N TYR A 25 0.39 24.69 -11.65
CA TYR A 25 0.11 25.10 -10.28
C TYR A 25 -0.66 24.02 -9.51
N LYS A 26 -1.66 23.37 -10.14
CA LYS A 26 -2.43 22.29 -9.54
C LYS A 26 -1.60 21.02 -9.32
N VAL A 27 -0.69 20.69 -10.25
CA VAL A 27 0.23 19.56 -10.12
C VAL A 27 1.27 19.81 -9.02
N GLN A 28 1.76 21.04 -8.88
CA GLN A 28 2.73 21.39 -7.84
C GLN A 28 2.10 21.42 -6.43
N ASN A 29 0.83 21.76 -6.32
CA ASN A 29 0.10 21.74 -5.03
C ASN A 29 -0.39 20.33 -4.63
N ASN A 30 -0.51 19.41 -5.56
CA ASN A 30 -0.54 17.98 -5.25
C ASN A 30 0.90 17.51 -5.00
N LYS A 31 1.56 18.10 -4.00
CA LYS A 31 2.71 17.46 -3.39
C LYS A 31 2.18 16.12 -2.89
N ILE A 32 2.45 15.08 -3.67
CA ILE A 32 2.63 13.75 -3.10
C ILE A 32 3.56 14.04 -1.92
N GLU A 33 3.06 13.90 -0.69
CA GLU A 33 3.92 13.84 0.47
C GLU A 33 4.81 12.62 0.26
N THR A 34 5.86 12.83 -0.51
CA THR A 34 7.00 11.95 -0.53
C THR A 34 7.59 12.19 0.85
N GLY A 35 7.09 11.45 1.85
CA GLY A 35 7.67 11.40 3.17
C GLY A 35 9.15 11.28 2.93
N LYS A 36 9.94 12.13 3.58
CA LYS A 36 11.40 12.17 3.42
C LYS A 36 11.92 10.75 3.60
N ILE A 37 12.09 10.03 2.49
CA ILE A 37 12.68 8.69 2.50
C ILE A 37 14.15 8.91 2.85
N LYS A 38 14.48 8.76 4.10
CA LYS A 38 15.85 8.68 4.56
C LYS A 38 16.29 7.24 4.40
N ALA A 39 16.78 6.90 3.22
CA ALA A 39 17.42 5.62 2.97
C ALA A 39 18.83 5.64 3.55
N LYS A 40 19.13 4.76 4.49
CA LYS A 40 20.45 4.57 5.07
C LYS A 40 20.89 3.14 4.79
N ILE A 41 21.98 3.00 4.05
CA ILE A 41 22.63 1.70 3.81
C ILE A 41 23.33 1.28 5.10
N MET A 42 22.91 0.16 5.68
CA MET A 42 23.51 -0.39 6.91
C MET A 42 24.20 -1.73 6.61
N GLY A 43 25.42 -1.89 7.13
CA GLY A 43 26.09 -3.20 7.16
C GLY A 43 25.45 -4.16 8.17
N LYS A 44 25.57 -5.49 7.94
CA LYS A 44 25.04 -6.60 8.75
C LYS A 44 23.60 -7.02 8.42
N GLY A 45 23.35 -7.44 7.16
CA GLY A 45 22.11 -8.12 6.78
C GLY A 45 20.91 -7.19 6.59
N ILE A 46 21.07 -5.87 6.78
CA ILE A 46 20.09 -4.86 6.43
C ILE A 46 20.68 -4.04 5.29
N ASP A 47 20.11 -4.20 4.09
CA ASP A 47 20.61 -3.52 2.90
C ASP A 47 20.09 -2.07 2.81
N LEU A 48 18.86 -1.86 3.30
CA LEU A 48 18.18 -0.57 3.21
C LEU A 48 17.24 -0.35 4.39
N GLU A 49 17.31 0.84 5.00
CA GLU A 49 16.38 1.30 6.02
C GLU A 49 15.56 2.48 5.49
N ILE A 50 14.24 2.42 5.62
CA ILE A 50 13.29 3.40 5.09
C ILE A 50 12.42 3.89 6.25
N GLU A 51 12.47 5.17 6.54
CA GLU A 51 11.55 5.84 7.47
C GLU A 51 10.25 6.22 6.75
N ASN A 52 9.11 6.14 7.44
CA ASN A 52 7.78 6.44 6.92
C ASN A 52 7.46 5.62 5.64
N PHE A 53 7.71 4.33 5.73
CA PHE A 53 7.46 3.38 4.65
C PHE A 53 5.97 3.31 4.32
N LYS A 54 5.66 3.34 3.03
CA LYS A 54 4.31 3.13 2.52
C LYS A 54 4.33 2.26 1.27
N MET A 55 3.52 1.22 1.28
CA MET A 55 3.35 0.32 0.14
C MET A 55 1.87 0.07 -0.11
N THR A 56 1.49 -0.03 -1.37
CA THR A 56 0.14 -0.38 -1.80
C THR A 56 0.21 -1.67 -2.61
N HIS A 57 -0.60 -2.65 -2.24
CA HIS A 57 -0.77 -3.86 -3.02
C HIS A 57 -2.05 -3.74 -3.86
N GLU A 58 -1.91 -3.97 -5.16
CA GLU A 58 -3.02 -3.94 -6.11
C GLU A 58 -3.10 -5.27 -6.86
N GLU A 59 -4.28 -5.84 -6.93
CA GLU A 59 -4.56 -6.99 -7.79
C GLU A 59 -5.66 -6.62 -8.79
N LYS A 60 -5.40 -6.87 -10.07
CA LYS A 60 -6.33 -6.58 -11.20
C LYS A 60 -6.86 -5.15 -11.21
N GLY A 61 -5.99 -4.17 -10.84
CA GLY A 61 -6.36 -2.75 -10.80
C GLY A 61 -7.19 -2.33 -9.59
N THR A 62 -7.38 -3.23 -8.63
CA THR A 62 -8.08 -2.93 -7.37
C THR A 62 -7.08 -2.91 -6.23
N LYS A 63 -7.12 -1.87 -5.40
CA LYS A 63 -6.30 -1.79 -4.19
C LYS A 63 -6.81 -2.81 -3.18
N GLU A 64 -6.01 -3.82 -2.88
CA GLU A 64 -6.34 -4.82 -1.88
C GLU A 64 -6.00 -4.37 -0.47
N TRP A 65 -4.83 -3.79 -0.29
CA TRP A 65 -4.39 -3.24 0.99
C TRP A 65 -3.29 -2.20 0.83
N ILE A 66 -3.16 -1.36 1.85
CA ILE A 66 -2.11 -0.35 1.98
C ILE A 66 -1.38 -0.66 3.29
N LEU A 67 -0.06 -0.74 3.23
CA LEU A 67 0.81 -1.01 4.37
C LEU A 67 1.65 0.22 4.65
N ASN A 68 1.51 0.76 5.84
CA ASN A 68 2.33 1.84 6.36
C ASN A 68 3.20 1.29 7.49
N ALA A 69 4.44 1.76 7.61
CA ALA A 69 5.30 1.48 8.75
C ALA A 69 6.15 2.71 9.09
N VAL A 70 6.40 2.91 10.37
CA VAL A 70 7.30 3.97 10.85
C VAL A 70 8.71 3.72 10.35
N LEU A 71 9.14 2.45 10.35
CA LEU A 71 10.44 2.02 9.90
C LEU A 71 10.33 0.69 9.15
N ALA A 72 10.98 0.60 8.01
CA ALA A 72 11.13 -0.63 7.23
C ALA A 72 12.61 -0.92 7.01
N GLN A 73 13.04 -2.15 7.30
CA GLN A 73 14.39 -2.64 7.12
C GLN A 73 14.38 -3.78 6.09
N VAL A 74 14.91 -3.51 4.91
CA VAL A 74 14.94 -4.45 3.80
C VAL A 74 16.17 -5.33 3.92
N ASN A 75 15.96 -6.65 3.88
CA ASN A 75 17.00 -7.66 3.77
C ASN A 75 16.81 -8.40 2.44
N ASN A 76 17.64 -8.09 1.46
CA ASN A 76 17.55 -8.70 0.13
C ASN A 76 18.04 -10.16 0.13
N GLN A 77 18.95 -10.52 1.05
CA GLN A 77 19.46 -11.90 1.13
C GLN A 77 18.38 -12.87 1.59
N GLU A 78 17.55 -12.45 2.52
CA GLU A 78 16.43 -13.23 3.04
C GLU A 78 15.12 -12.98 2.30
N ASN A 79 15.09 -12.01 1.36
CA ASN A 79 13.89 -11.56 0.66
C ASN A 79 12.74 -11.11 1.58
N VAL A 80 13.09 -10.50 2.72
CA VAL A 80 12.13 -10.00 3.70
C VAL A 80 12.32 -8.53 3.97
N THR A 81 11.25 -7.89 4.41
CA THR A 81 11.26 -6.52 4.92
C THR A 81 10.69 -6.53 6.33
N ASN A 82 11.52 -6.23 7.31
CA ASN A 82 11.11 -6.11 8.71
C ASN A 82 10.52 -4.73 8.95
N LEU A 83 9.36 -4.69 9.59
CA LEU A 83 8.55 -3.48 9.78
C LEU A 83 8.40 -3.17 11.27
N LYS A 84 8.41 -1.88 11.63
CA LYS A 84 8.11 -1.40 12.98
C LYS A 84 7.03 -0.33 12.92
N GLY A 85 6.10 -0.37 13.89
CA GLY A 85 4.98 0.56 13.95
C GLY A 85 4.09 0.42 12.72
N VAL A 86 3.44 -0.74 12.58
CA VAL A 86 2.73 -1.14 11.36
C VAL A 86 1.26 -0.73 11.43
N GLU A 87 0.78 -0.17 10.33
CA GLU A 87 -0.63 0.08 10.07
C GLU A 87 -0.99 -0.48 8.69
N MET A 88 -1.90 -1.44 8.66
CA MET A 88 -2.41 -2.03 7.43
C MET A 88 -3.86 -1.59 7.21
N ILE A 89 -4.14 -1.00 6.06
CA ILE A 89 -5.46 -0.50 5.69
C ILE A 89 -5.98 -1.36 4.55
N ILE A 90 -7.15 -1.98 4.77
CA ILE A 90 -7.85 -2.81 3.77
C ILE A 90 -9.09 -2.03 3.33
N PRO A 91 -9.09 -1.47 2.10
CA PRO A 91 -10.24 -0.74 1.57
C PRO A 91 -11.47 -1.64 1.45
N LYS A 92 -12.66 -1.08 1.71
CA LYS A 92 -13.94 -1.79 1.60
C LYS A 92 -14.94 -0.98 0.77
N GLY A 93 -14.65 -0.78 -0.52
CA GLY A 93 -15.52 -0.02 -1.41
C GLY A 93 -15.85 1.37 -0.83
N GLU A 94 -17.14 1.72 -0.77
CA GLU A 94 -17.63 2.99 -0.22
C GLU A 94 -17.73 3.01 1.33
N ASN A 95 -17.54 1.86 1.98
CA ASN A 95 -17.62 1.74 3.44
C ASN A 95 -16.28 2.06 4.11
N GLN A 96 -16.33 2.22 5.45
CA GLN A 96 -15.10 2.44 6.22
C GLN A 96 -14.11 1.29 6.05
N PRO A 97 -12.82 1.59 5.82
CA PRO A 97 -11.79 0.57 5.67
C PRO A 97 -11.57 -0.18 6.97
N TYR A 98 -11.06 -1.40 6.86
CA TYR A 98 -10.47 -2.08 8.02
C TYR A 98 -9.06 -1.56 8.24
N VAL A 99 -8.73 -1.30 9.49
CA VAL A 99 -7.40 -0.87 9.90
C VAL A 99 -6.85 -1.88 10.90
N ILE A 100 -5.70 -2.45 10.59
CA ILE A 100 -4.96 -3.36 11.46
C ILE A 100 -3.69 -2.63 11.90
N THR A 101 -3.47 -2.52 13.19
CA THR A 101 -2.26 -1.94 13.76
C THR A 101 -1.48 -3.00 14.51
N ALA A 102 -0.14 -2.95 14.45
CA ALA A 102 0.76 -3.85 15.16
C ALA A 102 2.06 -3.13 15.54
N GLU A 103 2.78 -3.63 16.54
CA GLU A 103 4.08 -3.08 16.93
C GLU A 103 5.15 -3.36 15.88
N SER A 104 5.09 -4.54 15.28
CA SER A 104 6.05 -4.98 14.26
C SER A 104 5.40 -5.93 13.26
N GLY A 105 6.09 -6.18 12.17
CA GLY A 105 5.67 -7.15 11.16
C GLY A 105 6.82 -7.52 10.25
N THR A 106 6.58 -8.53 9.43
CA THR A 106 7.50 -8.97 8.38
C THR A 106 6.73 -9.10 7.07
N TYR A 107 7.22 -8.42 6.06
CA TYR A 107 6.69 -8.55 4.71
C TYR A 107 7.59 -9.48 3.89
N GLN A 108 7.03 -10.56 3.37
CA GLN A 108 7.71 -11.50 2.49
C GLN A 108 7.67 -10.98 1.06
N ASN A 109 8.82 -10.58 0.52
CA ASN A 109 8.89 -9.97 -0.81
C ASN A 109 8.49 -10.94 -1.94
N THR A 110 8.64 -12.24 -1.74
CA THR A 110 8.33 -13.28 -2.72
C THR A 110 6.85 -13.65 -2.74
N SER A 111 6.28 -14.03 -1.60
CA SER A 111 4.88 -14.47 -1.47
C SER A 111 3.89 -13.32 -1.32
N LYS A 112 4.38 -12.12 -0.99
CA LYS A 112 3.57 -10.93 -0.69
C LYS A 112 2.75 -11.04 0.60
N ASP A 113 3.10 -12.00 1.45
CA ASP A 113 2.47 -12.19 2.76
C ASP A 113 2.98 -11.16 3.77
N VAL A 114 2.11 -10.80 4.70
CA VAL A 114 2.42 -9.91 5.82
C VAL A 114 2.12 -10.62 7.12
N ASP A 115 3.15 -10.83 7.93
CA ASP A 115 3.02 -11.32 9.29
C ASP A 115 3.08 -10.15 10.26
N LEU A 116 2.12 -10.05 11.18
CA LEU A 116 2.03 -8.96 12.15
C LEU A 116 2.18 -9.50 13.57
N VAL A 117 2.98 -8.84 14.38
CA VAL A 117 3.35 -9.28 15.74
C VAL A 117 3.29 -8.10 16.71
N GLY A 118 2.88 -8.36 17.94
CA GLY A 118 2.82 -7.40 19.05
C GLY A 118 1.58 -6.51 19.00
N HIS A 119 0.75 -6.61 20.03
CA HIS A 119 -0.47 -5.82 20.25
C HIS A 119 -1.31 -5.60 18.98
N VAL A 120 -1.53 -6.67 18.22
CA VAL A 120 -2.30 -6.60 16.98
C VAL A 120 -3.75 -6.21 17.27
N LYS A 121 -4.15 -5.05 16.77
CA LYS A 121 -5.52 -4.52 16.93
C LYS A 121 -6.17 -4.33 15.57
N LEU A 122 -7.36 -4.88 15.41
CA LEU A 122 -8.19 -4.70 14.22
C LEU A 122 -9.32 -3.73 14.56
N THR A 123 -9.46 -2.69 13.75
CA THR A 123 -10.53 -1.70 13.84
C THR A 123 -11.36 -1.75 12.55
N GLY A 124 -12.68 -1.81 12.66
CA GLY A 124 -13.59 -1.89 11.53
C GLY A 124 -14.88 -2.62 11.92
N ASP A 125 -15.80 -2.82 10.96
CA ASP A 125 -17.03 -3.55 11.17
C ASP A 125 -16.79 -5.06 11.33
N ALA A 126 -16.88 -5.55 12.58
CA ALA A 126 -16.60 -6.93 12.95
C ALA A 126 -17.51 -7.96 12.24
N GLN A 127 -18.77 -7.62 11.92
CA GLN A 127 -19.71 -8.55 11.30
C GLN A 127 -19.33 -8.87 9.85
N SER A 128 -18.85 -7.92 9.11
CA SER A 128 -18.42 -8.13 7.72
C SER A 128 -17.07 -8.81 7.61
N LEU A 129 -16.23 -8.72 8.63
CA LEU A 129 -14.97 -9.49 8.72
C LEU A 129 -15.25 -10.98 8.95
N ALA A 130 -16.12 -11.31 9.89
CA ALA A 130 -16.49 -12.69 10.15
C ALA A 130 -16.97 -13.41 8.88
N LYS A 131 -17.74 -12.75 8.03
CA LYS A 131 -18.20 -13.30 6.74
C LYS A 131 -17.03 -13.62 5.78
N ARG A 132 -15.98 -12.79 5.72
CA ARG A 132 -14.81 -13.03 4.84
C ARG A 132 -13.96 -14.21 5.31
N PHE A 133 -13.77 -14.37 6.61
CA PHE A 133 -12.96 -15.47 7.16
C PHE A 133 -13.70 -16.79 7.21
N HIS A 134 -15.03 -16.79 7.31
CA HIS A 134 -15.84 -18.03 7.26
C HIS A 134 -15.95 -18.64 5.86
N THR A 135 -15.60 -17.92 4.80
CA THR A 135 -15.69 -18.45 3.42
C THR A 135 -14.47 -19.29 3.02
N LYS A 136 -13.38 -19.25 3.79
CA LYS A 136 -12.20 -20.12 3.63
C LYS A 136 -12.25 -21.28 4.63
N LYS A 137 -13.35 -22.08 4.61
CA LYS A 137 -13.43 -23.32 5.38
C LYS A 137 -12.37 -24.27 4.82
N ALA A 138 -11.40 -24.62 5.66
CA ALA A 138 -10.40 -25.63 5.39
C ALA A 138 -11.08 -26.89 4.87
N LYS A 139 -10.62 -27.40 3.73
CA LYS A 139 -10.97 -28.71 3.22
C LYS A 139 -10.59 -29.72 4.30
N PRO A 140 -11.51 -30.54 4.82
CA PRO A 140 -11.13 -31.57 5.78
C PRO A 140 -10.18 -32.53 5.09
N THR A 141 -9.00 -32.69 5.66
CA THR A 141 -8.08 -33.78 5.30
C THR A 141 -8.72 -35.04 5.85
N ASP A 142 -9.34 -35.86 4.99
CA ASP A 142 -9.73 -37.22 5.29
C ASP A 142 -8.47 -38.02 5.64
N THR A 143 -8.18 -38.09 6.93
CA THR A 143 -7.28 -39.12 7.45
C THR A 143 -8.13 -40.39 7.65
N SER A 144 -8.24 -41.18 6.59
CA SER A 144 -8.70 -42.55 6.70
C SER A 144 -7.64 -43.35 7.47
N LEU A 145 -7.86 -43.48 8.78
CA LEU A 145 -7.21 -44.53 9.57
C LEU A 145 -7.75 -45.89 9.11
N SER A 146 -6.99 -46.54 8.24
CA SER A 146 -7.15 -47.97 8.00
C SER A 146 -6.77 -48.70 9.30
N GLN A 147 -7.80 -49.16 9.99
CA GLN A 147 -7.69 -50.17 11.03
C GLN A 147 -7.25 -51.47 10.37
N GLU A 148 -6.00 -51.81 10.48
CA GLU A 148 -5.56 -53.19 10.24
C GLU A 148 -5.79 -54.02 11.49
N LYS A 149 -6.71 -54.94 11.35
CA LYS A 149 -7.11 -55.94 12.32
C LYS A 149 -6.36 -57.21 11.99
N LYS A 150 -5.33 -57.59 12.77
CA LYS A 150 -5.11 -58.98 13.19
C LYS A 150 -3.83 -59.11 13.96
#